data_40de7227d832a228c05cbdcff6294eaf
#
_entry.id   40de7227d832a228c05cbdcff6294eaf
#
_cell.length_a   1.000
_cell.length_b   1.000
_cell.length_c   1.000
_cell.angle_alpha   90.00
_cell.angle_beta   90.00
_cell.angle_gamma   90.00
#
_symmetry.space_group_name_H-M   'P 1'
#
loop_
_entity.id
_entity.type
_entity.pdbx_description
1 polymer ?
#
loop_
_entity_poly.entity_id
_entity_poly.type
_entity_poly.pdbx_seq_one_letter_code
_entity_poly.pdbx_strand_id
1 'polypeptide(L)'
;PPPPPNQPPAKQDVKVFSEDGTSKVVEILTDMTARDLCQLLVYKSHCVDDNSWTLVEHHPQLGLERCLEDHEIVVQVESTMPSESKFLFRKNYAKYEFFKNPVNFFPDQMVTWCQQPNGNQAQLLQNFLNTSSCPEIQGFLQVKEVGRKSWKKLYVCLRRSGLYYSTKGTSKEPRHLQLLADLEESSIFYLISGKKYNAPNDHGMCIKPNKAKVETKELRLLCAEDDQIRTCWMTAFRLLKYGMLLYQNYRIPQQRKALLSPFNTPVRSVSENSLVAMDFSGQTGRVIDNPAEAQSAALEEGHAWRKRSTRMNILSSQSP
;
A
#
# COMPACT_ATOMS: atom_id res chain seq x y z
N PRO A 1 13.28 -0.92 -24.22
CA PRO A 1 13.51 -2.33 -24.49
C PRO A 1 14.45 -2.90 -23.43
N PRO A 2 14.21 -4.15 -22.98
CA PRO A 2 15.12 -4.75 -22.02
C PRO A 2 16.52 -4.88 -22.62
N PRO A 3 17.60 -4.69 -21.82
CA PRO A 3 18.96 -4.89 -22.31
C PRO A 3 19.16 -6.33 -22.81
N PRO A 4 20.03 -6.57 -23.78
CA PRO A 4 20.33 -7.93 -24.22
C PRO A 4 20.78 -8.81 -23.06
N PRO A 5 20.44 -10.13 -23.05
CA PRO A 5 20.63 -10.99 -21.89
C PRO A 5 22.07 -11.20 -21.45
N ASN A 6 23.07 -10.77 -22.21
CA ASN A 6 24.49 -10.93 -21.93
C ASN A 6 25.22 -9.63 -21.55
N GLN A 7 24.50 -8.51 -21.37
CA GLN A 7 25.12 -7.27 -20.93
C GLN A 7 24.91 -7.04 -19.43
N PRO A 8 25.95 -6.56 -18.69
CA PRO A 8 25.76 -6.20 -17.30
C PRO A 8 24.74 -5.07 -17.18
N PRO A 9 23.97 -4.96 -16.05
CA PRO A 9 23.07 -3.84 -15.84
C PRO A 9 23.81 -2.51 -15.99
N ALA A 10 23.13 -1.54 -16.59
CA ALA A 10 23.68 -0.18 -16.72
C ALA A 10 23.81 0.45 -15.33
N LYS A 11 24.73 1.41 -15.20
CA LYS A 11 24.92 2.17 -13.97
C LYS A 11 24.24 3.53 -14.09
N GLN A 12 23.72 4.01 -12.96
CA GLN A 12 23.06 5.30 -12.87
C GLN A 12 23.38 5.97 -11.55
N ASP A 13 23.59 7.30 -11.58
CA ASP A 13 23.77 8.09 -10.38
C ASP A 13 22.41 8.41 -9.75
N VAL A 14 22.31 8.22 -8.44
CA VAL A 14 21.13 8.56 -7.65
C VAL A 14 21.56 9.44 -6.49
N LYS A 15 20.87 10.57 -6.32
CA LYS A 15 21.11 11.48 -5.20
C LYS A 15 20.17 11.16 -4.05
N VAL A 16 20.74 10.96 -2.87
CA VAL A 16 20.01 10.64 -1.65
C VAL A 16 20.35 11.65 -0.57
N PHE A 17 19.32 12.16 0.09
CA PHE A 17 19.43 13.12 1.18
C PHE A 17 19.33 12.42 2.54
N SER A 18 20.10 12.89 3.49
CA SER A 18 20.00 12.50 4.90
C SER A 18 19.10 13.49 5.65
N GLU A 19 18.70 13.13 6.88
CA GLU A 19 17.83 13.97 7.71
C GLU A 19 18.43 15.34 8.07
N ASP A 20 19.76 15.43 8.12
CA ASP A 20 20.50 16.69 8.37
C ASP A 20 20.55 17.62 7.15
N GLY A 21 19.92 17.26 6.05
CA GLY A 21 19.91 18.03 4.80
C GLY A 21 21.11 17.80 3.89
N THR A 22 22.11 17.02 4.32
CA THR A 22 23.23 16.65 3.45
C THR A 22 22.80 15.62 2.43
N SER A 23 23.52 15.55 1.30
CA SER A 23 23.22 14.61 0.24
C SER A 23 24.47 13.86 -0.22
N LYS A 24 24.24 12.67 -0.76
CA LYS A 24 25.25 11.84 -1.40
C LYS A 24 24.77 11.45 -2.77
N VAL A 25 25.66 11.49 -3.76
CA VAL A 25 25.42 10.90 -5.08
C VAL A 25 26.04 9.51 -5.08
N VAL A 26 25.25 8.51 -5.37
CA VAL A 26 25.66 7.10 -5.33
C VAL A 26 25.45 6.52 -6.72
N GLU A 27 26.48 5.87 -7.25
CA GLU A 27 26.37 5.09 -8.48
C GLU A 27 25.76 3.74 -8.16
N ILE A 28 24.64 3.42 -8.76
CA ILE A 28 23.92 2.17 -8.56
C ILE A 28 23.70 1.43 -9.87
N LEU A 29 23.47 0.12 -9.76
CA LEU A 29 23.01 -0.68 -10.90
C LEU A 29 21.52 -0.46 -11.12
N THR A 30 21.07 -0.53 -12.37
CA THR A 30 19.67 -0.28 -12.74
C THR A 30 18.70 -1.34 -12.21
N ASP A 31 19.18 -2.48 -11.75
CA ASP A 31 18.40 -3.55 -11.11
C ASP A 31 18.45 -3.51 -9.58
N MET A 32 19.13 -2.53 -8.99
CA MET A 32 19.33 -2.44 -7.54
C MET A 32 18.00 -2.16 -6.83
N THR A 33 17.73 -2.91 -5.78
CA THR A 33 16.54 -2.73 -4.94
C THR A 33 16.75 -1.64 -3.89
N ALA A 34 15.65 -1.18 -3.30
CA ALA A 34 15.71 -0.23 -2.19
C ALA A 34 16.51 -0.79 -1.01
N ARG A 35 16.37 -2.09 -0.70
CA ARG A 35 17.18 -2.76 0.33
C ARG A 35 18.68 -2.69 0.01
N ASP A 36 19.06 -3.01 -1.22
CA ASP A 36 20.46 -2.98 -1.65
C ASP A 36 21.07 -1.58 -1.49
N LEU A 37 20.32 -0.56 -1.89
CA LEU A 37 20.77 0.82 -1.75
C LEU A 37 20.88 1.23 -0.28
N CYS A 38 19.94 0.85 0.57
CA CYS A 38 20.01 1.12 2.00
C CYS A 38 21.23 0.45 2.65
N GLN A 39 21.55 -0.78 2.29
CA GLN A 39 22.74 -1.47 2.78
C GLN A 39 24.02 -0.77 2.32
N LEU A 40 24.07 -0.31 1.09
CA LEU A 40 25.21 0.45 0.56
C LEU A 40 25.37 1.78 1.31
N LEU A 41 24.27 2.49 1.59
CA LEU A 41 24.30 3.75 2.31
C LEU A 41 24.70 3.58 3.77
N VAL A 42 24.24 2.51 4.42
CA VAL A 42 24.66 2.12 5.78
C VAL A 42 26.17 1.92 5.84
N TYR A 43 26.72 1.17 4.89
CA TYR A 43 28.15 0.92 4.80
C TYR A 43 28.93 2.23 4.59
N LYS A 44 28.50 3.06 3.61
CA LYS A 44 29.18 4.32 3.29
C LYS A 44 29.09 5.37 4.40
N SER A 45 28.07 5.31 5.24
CA SER A 45 27.80 6.25 6.33
C SER A 45 28.31 5.75 7.68
N HIS A 46 28.92 4.58 7.73
CA HIS A 46 29.38 3.91 8.96
C HIS A 46 28.27 3.78 10.01
N CYS A 47 27.04 3.59 9.58
CA CYS A 47 25.90 3.33 10.47
C CYS A 47 25.80 1.86 10.83
N VAL A 48 25.07 1.57 11.90
CA VAL A 48 24.71 0.19 12.25
C VAL A 48 23.53 -0.26 11.39
N ASP A 49 23.66 -1.40 10.73
CA ASP A 49 22.58 -2.00 9.98
C ASP A 49 21.65 -2.80 10.92
N ASP A 50 20.50 -2.22 11.22
CA ASP A 50 19.46 -2.86 12.04
C ASP A 50 18.20 -3.19 11.23
N ASN A 51 18.29 -3.14 9.89
CA ASN A 51 17.19 -3.37 8.94
C ASN A 51 16.03 -2.37 9.02
N SER A 52 16.14 -1.32 9.82
CA SER A 52 15.13 -0.27 9.90
C SER A 52 15.35 0.87 8.90
N TRP A 53 16.51 0.92 8.25
CA TRP A 53 16.81 1.93 7.26
C TRP A 53 15.93 1.79 6.03
N THR A 54 15.37 2.90 5.57
CA THR A 54 14.49 2.97 4.42
C THR A 54 14.88 4.08 3.48
N LEU A 55 14.47 3.92 2.23
CA LEU A 55 14.50 4.97 1.24
C LEU A 55 13.09 5.57 1.16
N VAL A 56 12.99 6.88 1.35
CA VAL A 56 11.73 7.62 1.34
C VAL A 56 11.60 8.40 0.05
N GLU A 57 10.49 8.25 -0.64
CA GLU A 57 10.11 9.08 -1.78
C GLU A 57 9.40 10.32 -1.24
N HIS A 58 9.97 11.48 -1.45
CA HIS A 58 9.48 12.76 -0.93
C HIS A 58 9.15 13.72 -2.06
N HIS A 59 7.91 14.19 -2.07
CA HIS A 59 7.38 15.15 -3.05
C HIS A 59 7.01 16.45 -2.31
N PRO A 60 7.95 17.42 -2.20
CA PRO A 60 7.69 18.61 -1.39
C PRO A 60 6.57 19.47 -1.93
N GLN A 61 6.43 19.58 -3.25
CA GLN A 61 5.37 20.37 -3.87
C GLN A 61 3.99 19.80 -3.67
N LEU A 62 3.88 18.46 -3.66
CA LEU A 62 2.61 17.78 -3.43
C LEU A 62 2.34 17.55 -1.94
N GLY A 63 3.34 17.70 -1.08
CA GLY A 63 3.22 17.41 0.34
C GLY A 63 3.02 15.93 0.64
N LEU A 64 3.71 15.06 -0.08
CA LEU A 64 3.56 13.61 0.01
C LEU A 64 4.88 12.93 0.35
N GLU A 65 4.80 11.88 1.16
CA GLU A 65 5.92 10.97 1.46
C GLU A 65 5.46 9.52 1.50
N ARG A 66 6.32 8.61 1.04
CA ARG A 66 6.16 7.19 1.31
C ARG A 66 7.52 6.51 1.48
N CYS A 67 7.55 5.46 2.28
CA CYS A 67 8.71 4.57 2.36
C CYS A 67 8.64 3.55 1.22
N LEU A 68 9.74 3.37 0.48
CA LEU A 68 9.81 2.31 -0.51
C LEU A 68 9.82 0.94 0.20
N GLU A 69 9.18 -0.03 -0.42
CA GLU A 69 9.32 -1.42 -0.02
C GLU A 69 10.70 -1.94 -0.44
N ASP A 70 11.25 -2.87 0.33
CA ASP A 70 12.62 -3.36 0.13
C ASP A 70 12.90 -3.93 -1.26
N HIS A 71 11.88 -4.50 -1.90
CA HIS A 71 12.01 -5.13 -3.23
C HIS A 71 11.87 -4.15 -4.39
N GLU A 72 11.43 -2.91 -4.14
CA GLU A 72 11.22 -1.94 -5.21
C GLU A 72 12.55 -1.57 -5.87
N ILE A 73 12.54 -1.49 -7.19
CA ILE A 73 13.72 -1.11 -7.98
C ILE A 73 13.86 0.41 -7.97
N VAL A 74 14.97 0.90 -7.44
CA VAL A 74 15.18 2.34 -7.19
C VAL A 74 15.08 3.16 -8.49
N VAL A 75 15.70 2.71 -9.55
CA VAL A 75 15.70 3.40 -10.85
C VAL A 75 14.28 3.50 -11.43
N GLN A 76 13.48 2.45 -11.26
CA GLN A 76 12.08 2.47 -11.73
C GLN A 76 11.25 3.49 -10.95
N VAL A 77 11.43 3.57 -9.63
CA VAL A 77 10.74 4.58 -8.81
C VAL A 77 11.20 5.99 -9.21
N GLU A 78 12.51 6.21 -9.35
CA GLU A 78 13.06 7.51 -9.75
C GLU A 78 12.47 7.98 -11.09
N SER A 79 12.26 7.07 -12.03
CA SER A 79 11.67 7.40 -13.33
C SER A 79 10.25 7.96 -13.26
N THR A 80 9.55 7.70 -12.16
CA THR A 80 8.20 8.23 -11.91
C THR A 80 8.19 9.51 -11.07
N MET A 81 9.35 10.00 -10.66
CA MET A 81 9.48 11.16 -9.79
C MET A 81 9.71 12.45 -10.60
N PRO A 82 8.97 13.53 -10.31
CA PRO A 82 9.30 14.85 -10.87
C PRO A 82 10.67 15.34 -10.37
N SER A 83 11.27 16.30 -11.10
CA SER A 83 12.62 16.81 -10.79
C SER A 83 12.77 17.45 -9.41
N GLU A 84 11.69 17.99 -8.85
CA GLU A 84 11.67 18.59 -7.50
C GLU A 84 11.56 17.57 -6.37
N SER A 85 11.23 16.33 -6.69
CA SER A 85 11.14 15.24 -5.71
C SER A 85 12.51 14.68 -5.39
N LYS A 86 12.63 14.06 -4.23
CA LYS A 86 13.91 13.53 -3.76
C LYS A 86 13.74 12.25 -2.97
N PHE A 87 14.83 11.47 -2.92
CA PHE A 87 14.95 10.37 -1.98
C PHE A 87 15.57 10.85 -0.68
N LEU A 88 14.98 10.38 0.44
CA LEU A 88 15.52 10.56 1.78
C LEU A 88 15.96 9.22 2.34
N PHE A 89 17.08 9.21 3.05
CA PHE A 89 17.58 8.05 3.78
C PHE A 89 17.22 8.22 5.26
N ARG A 90 16.34 7.37 5.77
CA ARG A 90 15.72 7.55 7.09
C ARG A 90 15.43 6.19 7.73
N LYS A 91 15.47 6.14 9.07
CA LYS A 91 15.00 4.97 9.80
C LYS A 91 13.48 4.92 9.86
N ASN A 92 12.94 3.72 9.67
CA ASN A 92 11.53 3.42 9.88
C ASN A 92 11.41 2.13 10.69
N TYR A 93 11.22 2.26 11.98
CA TYR A 93 11.13 1.12 12.90
C TYR A 93 9.84 0.31 12.71
N ALA A 94 8.81 0.90 12.11
CA ALA A 94 7.54 0.24 11.84
C ALA A 94 7.49 -0.46 10.47
N LYS A 95 8.58 -0.52 9.74
CA LYS A 95 8.67 -0.98 8.35
C LYS A 95 7.91 -2.27 8.04
N TYR A 96 8.15 -3.33 8.82
CA TYR A 96 7.44 -4.61 8.71
C TYR A 96 6.96 -5.09 10.08
N GLU A 97 6.75 -4.17 11.00
CA GLU A 97 6.37 -4.44 12.39
C GLU A 97 5.02 -5.16 12.51
N PHE A 98 4.13 -4.99 11.54
CA PHE A 98 2.82 -5.65 11.54
C PHE A 98 2.91 -7.19 11.46
N PHE A 99 4.04 -7.74 11.03
CA PHE A 99 4.28 -9.20 11.10
C PHE A 99 4.59 -9.68 12.51
N LYS A 100 5.20 -8.83 13.33
CA LYS A 100 5.51 -9.13 14.74
C LYS A 100 4.34 -8.80 15.66
N ASN A 101 3.75 -7.63 15.48
CA ASN A 101 2.73 -7.05 16.34
C ASN A 101 1.53 -6.58 15.53
N PRO A 102 0.74 -7.51 14.94
CA PRO A 102 -0.41 -7.13 14.12
C PRO A 102 -1.44 -6.29 14.89
N VAL A 103 -1.50 -6.43 16.20
CA VAL A 103 -2.38 -5.66 17.09
C VAL A 103 -2.30 -4.15 16.86
N ASN A 104 -1.10 -3.64 16.60
CA ASN A 104 -0.87 -2.21 16.42
C ASN A 104 -1.25 -1.68 15.02
N PHE A 105 -1.59 -2.58 14.09
CA PHE A 105 -1.81 -2.25 12.68
C PHE A 105 -3.20 -2.60 12.18
N PHE A 106 -4.03 -3.16 13.03
CA PHE A 106 -5.42 -3.52 12.73
C PHE A 106 -6.34 -3.03 13.85
N PRO A 107 -7.63 -2.77 13.55
CA PRO A 107 -8.58 -2.36 14.57
C PRO A 107 -8.75 -3.39 15.68
N ASP A 108 -9.06 -2.93 16.89
CA ASP A 108 -9.20 -3.79 18.07
C ASP A 108 -10.22 -4.92 17.87
N GLN A 109 -11.28 -4.64 17.14
CA GLN A 109 -12.34 -5.64 16.85
C GLN A 109 -11.79 -6.81 16.04
N MET A 110 -10.91 -6.55 15.06
CA MET A 110 -10.26 -7.59 14.27
C MET A 110 -9.28 -8.41 15.10
N VAL A 111 -8.54 -7.74 15.96
CA VAL A 111 -7.60 -8.39 16.87
C VAL A 111 -8.32 -9.26 17.89
N THR A 112 -9.42 -8.79 18.46
CA THR A 112 -10.25 -9.55 19.38
C THR A 112 -10.81 -10.81 18.73
N TRP A 113 -11.24 -10.71 17.48
CA TRP A 113 -11.69 -11.87 16.72
C TRP A 113 -10.59 -12.93 16.57
N CYS A 114 -9.34 -12.51 16.32
CA CYS A 114 -8.19 -13.40 16.20
C CYS A 114 -7.75 -14.01 17.53
N GLN A 115 -8.12 -13.41 18.66
CA GLN A 115 -7.82 -13.89 20.02
C GLN A 115 -8.86 -14.91 20.55
N GLN A 116 -9.93 -15.15 19.83
CA GLN A 116 -10.91 -16.19 20.20
C GLN A 116 -10.26 -17.59 20.11
N PRO A 117 -10.81 -18.62 20.83
CA PRO A 117 -10.15 -19.93 20.94
C PRO A 117 -9.76 -20.61 19.64
N ASN A 118 -10.41 -20.26 18.53
CA ASN A 118 -10.10 -20.75 17.19
C ASN A 118 -9.38 -19.72 16.33
N GLY A 119 -9.04 -18.54 16.87
CA GLY A 119 -8.40 -17.46 16.16
C GLY A 119 -6.89 -17.43 16.42
N ASN A 120 -6.12 -17.11 15.39
CA ASN A 120 -4.68 -16.90 15.46
C ASN A 120 -4.36 -15.55 14.82
N GLN A 121 -3.52 -14.71 15.47
CA GLN A 121 -3.07 -13.45 14.89
C GLN A 121 -2.39 -13.65 13.54
N ALA A 122 -1.66 -14.76 13.35
CA ALA A 122 -1.09 -15.13 12.08
C ALA A 122 -2.16 -15.35 10.99
N GLN A 123 -3.34 -15.83 11.36
CA GLN A 123 -4.44 -16.07 10.42
C GLN A 123 -4.98 -14.77 9.81
N LEU A 124 -5.00 -13.67 10.57
CA LEU A 124 -5.40 -12.36 10.07
C LEU A 124 -4.52 -11.94 8.88
N LEU A 125 -3.21 -12.11 9.01
CA LEU A 125 -2.27 -11.79 7.95
C LEU A 125 -2.31 -12.80 6.80
N GLN A 126 -2.56 -14.07 7.08
CA GLN A 126 -2.67 -15.11 6.06
C GLN A 126 -3.77 -14.82 5.04
N ASN A 127 -4.87 -14.23 5.45
CA ASN A 127 -5.94 -13.83 4.54
C ASN A 127 -5.45 -12.83 3.48
N PHE A 128 -4.50 -11.96 3.82
CA PHE A 128 -3.88 -11.03 2.88
C PHE A 128 -2.78 -11.67 2.05
N LEU A 129 -2.07 -12.64 2.59
CA LEU A 129 -0.91 -13.26 1.93
C LEU A 129 -1.32 -14.39 0.99
N ASN A 130 -2.41 -15.06 1.27
CA ASN A 130 -2.90 -16.17 0.46
C ASN A 130 -3.59 -15.64 -0.81
N THR A 131 -3.06 -16.00 -1.98
CA THR A 131 -3.59 -15.57 -3.28
C THR A 131 -4.99 -16.07 -3.59
N SER A 132 -5.43 -17.14 -2.93
CA SER A 132 -6.78 -17.68 -3.08
C SER A 132 -7.81 -17.02 -2.17
N SER A 133 -7.39 -16.20 -1.21
CA SER A 133 -8.27 -15.40 -0.37
C SER A 133 -8.60 -14.05 -1.01
N CYS A 134 -9.79 -13.53 -0.75
CA CYS A 134 -10.25 -12.24 -1.26
C CYS A 134 -10.59 -11.31 -0.09
N PRO A 135 -9.59 -10.79 0.64
CA PRO A 135 -9.85 -9.89 1.75
C PRO A 135 -10.39 -8.55 1.25
N GLU A 136 -11.31 -8.00 2.02
CA GLU A 136 -11.89 -6.68 1.79
C GLU A 136 -11.80 -5.87 3.07
N ILE A 137 -11.33 -4.65 2.97
CA ILE A 137 -11.32 -3.68 4.06
C ILE A 137 -12.35 -2.61 3.75
N GLN A 138 -13.19 -2.28 4.72
CA GLN A 138 -14.25 -1.30 4.52
C GLN A 138 -14.38 -0.38 5.73
N GLY A 139 -14.83 0.83 5.49
CA GLY A 139 -15.04 1.82 6.53
C GLY A 139 -15.26 3.20 5.96
N PHE A 140 -15.58 4.16 6.82
CA PHE A 140 -15.76 5.54 6.43
C PHE A 140 -14.42 6.29 6.43
N LEU A 141 -14.19 7.05 5.37
CA LEU A 141 -13.08 8.00 5.26
C LEU A 141 -13.61 9.33 4.74
N GLN A 142 -12.93 10.41 5.10
CA GLN A 142 -13.13 11.67 4.41
C GLN A 142 -12.39 11.60 3.07
N VAL A 143 -13.10 11.90 1.99
CA VAL A 143 -12.57 11.87 0.62
C VAL A 143 -12.73 13.24 0.01
N LYS A 144 -11.65 13.77 -0.58
CA LYS A 144 -11.72 15.06 -1.27
C LYS A 144 -12.35 14.89 -2.64
N GLU A 145 -13.36 15.67 -2.93
CA GLU A 145 -13.96 15.68 -4.26
C GLU A 145 -13.02 16.29 -5.30
N VAL A 146 -12.94 15.62 -6.44
CA VAL A 146 -12.11 16.08 -7.55
C VAL A 146 -12.59 17.44 -8.06
N GLY A 147 -11.67 18.41 -8.19
CA GLY A 147 -11.98 19.74 -8.67
C GLY A 147 -12.72 20.64 -7.69
N ARG A 148 -12.95 20.18 -6.46
CA ARG A 148 -13.61 20.95 -5.40
C ARG A 148 -12.73 21.07 -4.16
N LYS A 149 -13.02 22.08 -3.32
CA LYS A 149 -12.33 22.24 -2.04
C LYS A 149 -12.99 21.41 -0.91
N SER A 150 -14.13 20.80 -1.19
CA SER A 150 -14.92 20.08 -0.19
C SER A 150 -14.43 18.65 0.01
N TRP A 151 -14.56 18.21 1.26
CA TRP A 151 -14.32 16.84 1.68
C TRP A 151 -15.66 16.21 2.07
N LYS A 152 -15.85 14.95 1.69
CA LYS A 152 -17.06 14.19 2.03
C LYS A 152 -16.71 12.93 2.78
N LYS A 153 -17.53 12.59 3.78
CA LYS A 153 -17.46 11.30 4.45
C LYS A 153 -18.14 10.26 3.57
N LEU A 154 -17.34 9.33 3.05
CA LEU A 154 -17.80 8.27 2.15
C LEU A 154 -17.45 6.89 2.73
N TYR A 155 -18.30 5.92 2.41
CA TYR A 155 -18.03 4.53 2.72
C TYR A 155 -17.10 3.95 1.65
N VAL A 156 -15.93 3.49 2.07
CA VAL A 156 -14.83 3.11 1.19
C VAL A 156 -14.54 1.63 1.36
N CYS A 157 -14.31 0.94 0.24
CA CYS A 157 -13.95 -0.46 0.19
C CYS A 157 -12.60 -0.64 -0.50
N LEU A 158 -11.69 -1.33 0.16
CA LEU A 158 -10.36 -1.63 -0.36
C LEU A 158 -10.28 -3.13 -0.64
N ARG A 159 -9.95 -3.48 -1.87
CA ARG A 159 -9.80 -4.84 -2.38
C ARG A 159 -8.50 -4.96 -3.17
N ARG A 160 -8.09 -6.16 -3.53
CA ARG A 160 -6.91 -6.36 -4.39
C ARG A 160 -7.02 -5.65 -5.73
N SER A 161 -8.25 -5.53 -6.25
CA SER A 161 -8.51 -4.87 -7.53
C SER A 161 -8.47 -3.35 -7.47
N GLY A 162 -8.63 -2.74 -6.31
CA GLY A 162 -8.65 -1.29 -6.17
C GLY A 162 -9.33 -0.77 -4.92
N LEU A 163 -9.36 0.55 -4.83
CA LEU A 163 -10.09 1.29 -3.82
C LEU A 163 -11.35 1.86 -4.43
N TYR A 164 -12.49 1.60 -3.77
CA TYR A 164 -13.82 1.98 -4.24
C TYR A 164 -14.54 2.79 -3.18
N TYR A 165 -15.53 3.59 -3.59
CA TYR A 165 -16.44 4.25 -2.65
C TYR A 165 -17.90 4.00 -3.05
N SER A 166 -18.79 4.00 -2.05
CA SER A 166 -20.22 3.86 -2.28
C SER A 166 -20.85 5.19 -2.61
N THR A 167 -21.64 5.22 -3.67
CA THR A 167 -22.46 6.40 -4.04
C THR A 167 -23.79 6.45 -3.29
N LYS A 168 -24.14 5.37 -2.57
CA LYS A 168 -25.40 5.25 -1.83
C LYS A 168 -25.17 4.65 -0.44
N GLY A 169 -24.90 5.51 0.54
CA GLY A 169 -24.70 5.13 1.93
C GLY A 169 -23.58 4.12 2.10
N THR A 170 -23.90 2.93 2.59
CA THR A 170 -22.95 1.81 2.77
C THR A 170 -23.19 0.67 1.78
N SER A 171 -23.97 0.91 0.74
CA SER A 171 -24.26 -0.11 -0.27
C SER A 171 -23.02 -0.51 -1.04
N LYS A 172 -22.80 -1.82 -1.15
CA LYS A 172 -21.73 -2.41 -1.93
C LYS A 172 -22.24 -3.08 -3.21
N GLU A 173 -23.47 -2.80 -3.59
CA GLU A 173 -23.98 -3.25 -4.90
C GLU A 173 -23.11 -2.66 -6.02
N PRO A 174 -22.76 -3.46 -7.05
CA PRO A 174 -21.86 -2.99 -8.12
C PRO A 174 -22.26 -1.66 -8.76
N ARG A 175 -23.57 -1.42 -8.89
CA ARG A 175 -24.10 -0.15 -9.44
C ARG A 175 -23.83 1.09 -8.54
N HIS A 176 -23.58 0.87 -7.25
CA HIS A 176 -23.35 1.92 -6.27
C HIS A 176 -21.88 2.13 -5.94
N LEU A 177 -20.99 1.27 -6.42
CA LEU A 177 -19.57 1.39 -6.18
C LEU A 177 -18.87 2.08 -7.36
N GLN A 178 -18.00 3.03 -7.04
CA GLN A 178 -17.14 3.69 -8.02
C GLN A 178 -15.67 3.51 -7.66
N LEU A 179 -14.85 3.31 -8.68
CA LEU A 179 -13.40 3.16 -8.51
C LEU A 179 -12.76 4.50 -8.20
N LEU A 180 -12.01 4.57 -7.10
CA LEU A 180 -11.15 5.69 -6.77
C LEU A 180 -9.74 5.50 -7.33
N ALA A 181 -9.18 4.31 -7.20
CA ALA A 181 -7.82 4.03 -7.62
C ALA A 181 -7.60 2.54 -7.86
N ASP A 182 -6.74 2.25 -8.83
CA ASP A 182 -6.20 0.92 -9.08
C ASP A 182 -4.94 0.71 -8.22
N LEU A 183 -4.80 -0.42 -7.54
CA LEU A 183 -3.67 -0.68 -6.67
C LEU A 183 -2.37 -0.95 -7.44
N GLU A 184 -2.42 -1.62 -8.58
CA GLU A 184 -1.22 -1.94 -9.36
C GLU A 184 -0.53 -0.69 -9.89
N GLU A 185 -1.32 0.25 -10.39
CA GLU A 185 -0.82 1.44 -11.09
C GLU A 185 -0.62 2.64 -10.15
N SER A 186 -0.83 2.47 -8.85
CA SER A 186 -0.79 3.55 -7.87
C SER A 186 -0.01 3.17 -6.64
N SER A 187 0.46 4.18 -5.92
CA SER A 187 1.09 4.04 -4.60
C SER A 187 0.38 4.90 -3.57
N ILE A 188 0.45 4.49 -2.30
CA ILE A 188 -0.13 5.24 -1.19
C ILE A 188 0.95 6.02 -0.45
N PHE A 189 0.64 7.28 -0.14
CA PHE A 189 1.53 8.23 0.51
C PHE A 189 0.91 8.77 1.78
N TYR A 190 1.75 9.15 2.74
CA TYR A 190 1.36 10.05 3.81
C TYR A 190 1.17 11.45 3.24
N LEU A 191 0.10 12.11 3.63
CA LEU A 191 -0.13 13.52 3.32
C LEU A 191 0.50 14.35 4.44
N ILE A 192 1.64 14.97 4.17
CA ILE A 192 2.40 15.76 5.14
C ILE A 192 2.04 17.24 5.14
N SER A 193 1.36 17.72 4.12
CA SER A 193 0.91 19.12 3.99
C SER A 193 -0.60 19.19 3.74
N GLY A 194 -1.38 18.76 4.72
CA GLY A 194 -2.84 18.71 4.63
C GLY A 194 -3.48 20.07 4.38
N LYS A 195 -2.89 21.14 4.88
CA LYS A 195 -3.39 22.53 4.70
C LYS A 195 -3.49 22.92 3.22
N LYS A 196 -2.58 22.44 2.39
CA LYS A 196 -2.59 22.69 0.94
C LYS A 196 -3.89 22.24 0.27
N TYR A 197 -4.52 21.22 0.81
CA TYR A 197 -5.72 20.60 0.26
C TYR A 197 -6.96 20.84 1.13
N ASN A 198 -6.89 21.72 2.13
CA ASN A 198 -7.95 21.97 3.11
C ASN A 198 -8.37 20.69 3.85
N ALA A 199 -7.42 19.86 4.21
CA ALA A 199 -7.69 18.60 4.90
C ALA A 199 -8.36 18.84 6.25
N PRO A 200 -9.33 17.99 6.65
CA PRO A 200 -10.06 18.17 7.90
C PRO A 200 -9.21 17.89 9.16
N ASN A 201 -8.09 17.18 9.02
CA ASN A 201 -7.18 16.87 10.11
C ASN A 201 -5.78 16.53 9.58
N ASP A 202 -4.87 16.11 10.46
CA ASP A 202 -3.49 15.74 10.14
C ASP A 202 -3.31 14.24 9.82
N HIS A 203 -4.38 13.51 9.58
CA HIS A 203 -4.36 12.07 9.33
C HIS A 203 -4.64 11.73 7.86
N GLY A 204 -4.06 12.52 6.97
CA GLY A 204 -4.26 12.40 5.53
C GLY A 204 -3.39 11.34 4.87
N MET A 205 -3.95 10.79 3.81
CA MET A 205 -3.30 9.87 2.88
C MET A 205 -3.57 10.33 1.45
N CYS A 206 -2.71 9.93 0.54
CA CYS A 206 -2.91 10.19 -0.88
C CYS A 206 -2.57 8.96 -1.69
N ILE A 207 -3.43 8.60 -2.62
CA ILE A 207 -3.12 7.60 -3.63
C ILE A 207 -2.77 8.33 -4.91
N LYS A 208 -1.56 8.10 -5.39
CA LYS A 208 -0.99 8.77 -6.55
C LYS A 208 -0.62 7.74 -7.63
N PRO A 209 -0.99 7.98 -8.90
CA PRO A 209 -0.54 7.14 -10.01
C PRO A 209 0.98 7.12 -10.13
N ASN A 210 1.54 5.98 -10.54
CA ASN A 210 2.98 5.77 -10.72
C ASN A 210 3.46 6.28 -12.07
N LYS A 211 3.45 7.60 -12.24
CA LYS A 211 3.95 8.28 -13.44
C LYS A 211 4.55 9.63 -13.07
N ALA A 212 5.48 10.13 -13.90
CA ALA A 212 6.23 11.35 -13.61
C ALA A 212 5.36 12.61 -13.62
N LYS A 213 4.43 12.70 -14.56
CA LYS A 213 3.52 13.86 -14.68
C LYS A 213 2.14 13.47 -14.15
N VAL A 214 1.83 13.95 -12.96
CA VAL A 214 0.54 13.72 -12.32
C VAL A 214 -0.16 15.06 -12.13
N GLU A 215 -1.36 15.18 -12.67
CA GLU A 215 -2.22 16.33 -12.43
C GLU A 215 -2.89 16.21 -11.06
N THR A 216 -3.18 17.34 -10.42
CA THR A 216 -3.83 17.36 -9.09
C THR A 216 -5.16 16.60 -9.09
N LYS A 217 -5.91 16.63 -10.20
CA LYS A 217 -7.17 15.89 -10.34
C LYS A 217 -7.01 14.36 -10.32
N GLU A 218 -5.81 13.84 -10.55
CA GLU A 218 -5.53 12.41 -10.52
C GLU A 218 -5.19 11.92 -9.11
N LEU A 219 -4.90 12.82 -8.20
CA LEU A 219 -4.63 12.50 -6.80
C LEU A 219 -5.92 12.13 -6.08
N ARG A 220 -5.89 11.07 -5.29
CA ARG A 220 -6.99 10.67 -4.44
C ARG A 220 -6.61 10.94 -3.00
N LEU A 221 -7.21 11.98 -2.43
CA LEU A 221 -6.91 12.47 -1.07
C LEU A 221 -7.93 11.92 -0.09
N LEU A 222 -7.44 11.32 0.96
CA LEU A 222 -8.23 10.64 1.98
C LEU A 222 -7.77 11.10 3.36
N CYS A 223 -8.70 11.20 4.31
CA CYS A 223 -8.38 11.44 5.72
C CYS A 223 -9.08 10.42 6.60
N ALA A 224 -8.32 9.84 7.52
CA ALA A 224 -8.83 9.00 8.58
C ALA A 224 -9.19 9.85 9.81
N GLU A 225 -9.89 9.27 10.78
CA GLU A 225 -10.26 9.97 12.02
C GLU A 225 -9.06 10.20 12.94
N ASP A 226 -8.13 9.25 12.95
CA ASP A 226 -6.93 9.29 13.80
C ASP A 226 -5.76 8.53 13.14
N ASP A 227 -4.59 8.58 13.80
CA ASP A 227 -3.39 7.92 13.31
C ASP A 227 -3.51 6.40 13.27
N GLN A 228 -4.22 5.80 14.22
CA GLN A 228 -4.41 4.35 14.27
C GLN A 228 -5.20 3.87 13.05
N ILE A 229 -6.28 4.53 12.72
CA ILE A 229 -7.11 4.20 11.54
C ILE A 229 -6.33 4.42 10.25
N ARG A 230 -5.57 5.52 10.16
CA ARG A 230 -4.69 5.77 9.01
C ARG A 230 -3.68 4.63 8.83
N THR A 231 -3.02 4.23 9.91
CA THR A 231 -2.06 3.12 9.90
C THR A 231 -2.71 1.83 9.42
N CYS A 232 -3.94 1.54 9.86
CA CYS A 232 -4.70 0.36 9.42
C CYS A 232 -4.95 0.38 7.91
N TRP A 233 -5.41 1.51 7.36
CA TRP A 233 -5.65 1.64 5.93
C TRP A 233 -4.37 1.52 5.10
N MET A 234 -3.31 2.16 5.52
CA MET A 234 -2.02 2.12 4.80
C MET A 234 -1.41 0.72 4.83
N THR A 235 -1.49 0.03 5.96
CA THR A 235 -1.02 -1.35 6.10
C THR A 235 -1.83 -2.29 5.20
N ALA A 236 -3.15 -2.15 5.22
CA ALA A 236 -4.04 -2.95 4.36
C ALA A 236 -3.75 -2.72 2.88
N PHE A 237 -3.54 -1.48 2.47
CA PHE A 237 -3.19 -1.16 1.08
C PHE A 237 -1.88 -1.86 0.66
N ARG A 238 -0.85 -1.79 1.49
CA ARG A 238 0.44 -2.45 1.23
C ARG A 238 0.26 -3.97 1.12
N LEU A 239 -0.44 -4.58 2.05
CA LEU A 239 -0.70 -6.02 2.05
C LEU A 239 -1.48 -6.47 0.82
N LEU A 240 -2.51 -5.72 0.42
CA LEU A 240 -3.31 -6.05 -0.76
C LEU A 240 -2.55 -5.84 -2.06
N LYS A 241 -1.70 -4.82 -2.12
CA LYS A 241 -0.90 -4.52 -3.31
C LYS A 241 0.26 -5.50 -3.49
N TYR A 242 1.05 -5.71 -2.44
CA TYR A 242 2.31 -6.43 -2.51
C TYR A 242 2.23 -7.87 -2.02
N GLY A 243 1.29 -8.18 -1.15
CA GLY A 243 1.03 -9.55 -0.69
C GLY A 243 2.25 -10.22 -0.10
N MET A 244 2.55 -11.41 -0.62
CA MET A 244 3.65 -12.27 -0.13
C MET A 244 5.04 -11.61 -0.25
N LEU A 245 5.23 -10.65 -1.15
CA LEU A 245 6.49 -9.92 -1.27
C LEU A 245 6.86 -9.20 0.04
N LEU A 246 5.88 -8.66 0.76
CA LEU A 246 6.15 -8.02 2.06
C LEU A 246 6.64 -9.02 3.09
N TYR A 247 6.05 -10.19 3.11
CA TYR A 247 6.48 -11.26 4.01
C TYR A 247 7.89 -11.74 3.68
N GLN A 248 8.20 -11.90 2.40
CA GLN A 248 9.54 -12.23 1.95
C GLN A 248 10.56 -11.15 2.35
N ASN A 249 10.21 -9.87 2.21
CA ASN A 249 11.06 -8.77 2.63
C ASN A 249 11.34 -8.80 4.15
N TYR A 250 10.32 -9.10 4.94
CA TYR A 250 10.45 -9.26 6.39
C TYR A 250 11.33 -10.46 6.76
N ARG A 251 11.15 -11.57 6.06
CA ARG A 251 11.81 -12.85 6.34
C ARG A 251 13.30 -12.85 5.99
N ILE A 252 13.72 -12.20 4.91
CA ILE A 252 15.11 -12.24 4.41
C ILE A 252 16.13 -11.88 5.50
N PRO A 253 16.01 -10.80 6.27
CA PRO A 253 16.97 -10.48 7.33
C PRO A 253 16.93 -11.47 8.49
N GLN A 254 15.83 -12.18 8.69
CA GLN A 254 15.62 -13.09 9.81
C GLN A 254 16.03 -14.54 9.52
N GLN A 255 16.29 -14.88 8.29
CA GLN A 255 16.74 -16.22 7.92
C GLN A 255 18.03 -16.65 8.64
N ARG A 256 18.88 -15.68 8.99
CA ARG A 256 20.13 -15.93 9.73
C ARG A 256 19.91 -16.25 11.22
N LYS A 257 18.71 -15.99 11.76
CA LYS A 257 18.38 -16.19 13.17
C LYS A 257 17.70 -17.53 13.46
N ALA A 258 17.46 -18.38 12.44
CA ALA A 258 16.82 -19.69 12.54
C ALA A 258 15.52 -19.69 13.37
N LEU A 259 14.77 -18.58 13.38
CA LEU A 259 13.52 -18.48 14.09
C LEU A 259 12.39 -19.10 13.26
N LEU A 260 11.67 -20.02 13.86
CA LEU A 260 10.42 -20.54 13.31
C LEU A 260 9.39 -19.39 13.30
N SER A 261 9.14 -18.85 12.11
CA SER A 261 8.09 -17.86 11.97
C SER A 261 6.73 -18.54 11.99
N PRO A 262 5.73 -18.00 12.70
CA PRO A 262 4.38 -18.54 12.68
C PRO A 262 3.74 -18.51 11.28
N PHE A 263 4.28 -17.71 10.36
CA PHE A 263 3.83 -17.62 8.97
C PHE A 263 4.40 -18.72 8.06
N ASN A 264 5.39 -19.49 8.52
CA ASN A 264 5.97 -20.63 7.79
C ASN A 264 5.22 -21.93 8.02
N THR A 265 4.40 -22.02 9.06
CA THR A 265 3.56 -23.19 9.28
C THR A 265 2.33 -23.08 8.38
N PRO A 266 1.97 -24.18 7.65
CA PRO A 266 0.73 -24.14 6.91
C PRO A 266 -0.42 -23.95 7.90
N VAL A 267 -1.02 -22.78 7.89
CA VAL A 267 -2.19 -22.49 8.69
C VAL A 267 -3.35 -23.21 8.00
N ARG A 268 -3.86 -24.26 8.62
CA ARG A 268 -5.11 -24.87 8.22
C ARG A 268 -6.23 -23.90 8.60
N SER A 269 -6.50 -22.97 7.72
CA SER A 269 -7.62 -22.06 7.86
C SER A 269 -8.79 -22.63 7.09
N VAL A 270 -9.92 -22.77 7.76
CA VAL A 270 -11.21 -23.07 7.10
C VAL A 270 -11.55 -21.96 6.08
N SER A 271 -10.87 -20.82 6.18
CA SER A 271 -11.09 -19.62 5.37
C SER A 271 -10.05 -19.41 4.29
N GLU A 272 -9.16 -20.39 3.98
CA GLU A 272 -8.09 -20.21 2.99
C GLU A 272 -8.57 -19.71 1.62
N ASN A 273 -9.82 -20.00 1.27
CA ASN A 273 -10.45 -19.60 0.03
C ASN A 273 -11.74 -18.80 0.23
N SER A 274 -11.98 -18.30 1.44
CA SER A 274 -13.19 -17.54 1.77
C SER A 274 -12.99 -16.06 1.56
N LEU A 275 -14.05 -15.36 1.14
CA LEU A 275 -14.08 -13.90 1.17
C LEU A 275 -14.19 -13.47 2.64
N VAL A 276 -13.18 -12.78 3.13
CA VAL A 276 -13.19 -12.21 4.48
C VAL A 276 -13.32 -10.70 4.35
N ALA A 277 -14.49 -10.16 4.65
CA ALA A 277 -14.71 -8.74 4.74
C ALA A 277 -14.32 -8.26 6.14
N MET A 278 -13.39 -7.32 6.19
CA MET A 278 -12.86 -6.72 7.41
C MET A 278 -13.31 -5.28 7.49
N ASP A 279 -14.03 -4.93 8.55
CA ASP A 279 -14.59 -3.60 8.73
C ASP A 279 -13.87 -2.87 9.87
N PHE A 280 -13.28 -1.73 9.57
CA PHE A 280 -12.63 -0.90 10.57
C PHE A 280 -13.64 -0.23 11.53
N SER A 281 -14.92 -0.20 11.21
CA SER A 281 -15.97 0.29 12.12
C SER A 281 -16.43 -0.77 13.13
N GLY A 282 -15.93 -1.99 13.05
CA GLY A 282 -16.27 -3.09 13.97
C GLY A 282 -17.51 -3.88 13.58
N GLN A 283 -18.09 -3.65 12.41
CA GLN A 283 -19.19 -4.44 11.89
C GLN A 283 -18.64 -5.64 11.09
N THR A 284 -19.19 -6.81 11.35
CA THR A 284 -18.82 -8.02 10.61
C THR A 284 -19.29 -7.91 9.16
N GLY A 285 -18.36 -8.04 8.23
CA GLY A 285 -18.67 -8.09 6.82
C GLY A 285 -19.18 -9.48 6.40
N ARG A 286 -19.59 -9.57 5.14
CA ARG A 286 -20.04 -10.82 4.53
C ARG A 286 -18.90 -11.81 4.47
N VAL A 287 -19.11 -12.99 5.05
CA VAL A 287 -18.20 -14.13 4.95
C VAL A 287 -18.79 -15.13 3.95
N ILE A 288 -17.98 -15.51 2.96
CA ILE A 288 -18.33 -16.57 2.01
C ILE A 288 -17.50 -17.80 2.36
N ASP A 289 -18.16 -18.83 2.89
CA ASP A 289 -17.50 -20.04 3.37
C ASP A 289 -17.09 -21.01 2.25
N ASN A 290 -17.69 -20.88 1.07
CA ASN A 290 -17.40 -21.74 -0.08
C ASN A 290 -16.25 -21.14 -0.91
N PRO A 291 -15.09 -21.83 -1.04
CA PRO A 291 -13.95 -21.32 -1.79
C PRO A 291 -14.26 -20.97 -3.27
N ALA A 292 -15.02 -21.82 -3.94
CA ALA A 292 -15.38 -21.61 -5.34
C ALA A 292 -16.29 -20.40 -5.52
N GLU A 293 -17.23 -20.20 -4.61
CA GLU A 293 -18.13 -19.06 -4.60
C GLU A 293 -17.37 -17.76 -4.32
N ALA A 294 -16.42 -17.79 -3.36
CA ALA A 294 -15.57 -16.64 -3.05
C ALA A 294 -14.71 -16.23 -4.25
N GLN A 295 -14.11 -17.17 -4.96
CA GLN A 295 -13.33 -16.92 -6.15
C GLN A 295 -14.20 -16.37 -7.28
N SER A 296 -15.38 -16.93 -7.50
CA SER A 296 -16.32 -16.44 -8.52
C SER A 296 -16.75 -15.01 -8.22
N ALA A 297 -17.11 -14.72 -6.97
CA ALA A 297 -17.52 -13.37 -6.56
C ALA A 297 -16.38 -12.36 -6.79
N ALA A 298 -15.15 -12.70 -6.43
CA ALA A 298 -13.98 -11.84 -6.63
C ALA A 298 -13.68 -11.59 -8.10
N LEU A 299 -13.78 -12.63 -8.94
CA LEU A 299 -13.57 -12.52 -10.39
C LEU A 299 -14.64 -11.68 -11.06
N GLU A 300 -15.91 -11.90 -10.73
CA GLU A 300 -17.03 -11.12 -11.27
C GLU A 300 -16.90 -9.65 -10.92
N GLU A 301 -16.57 -9.32 -9.68
CA GLU A 301 -16.33 -7.95 -9.26
C GLU A 301 -15.16 -7.32 -10.02
N GLY A 302 -14.04 -8.03 -10.13
CA GLY A 302 -12.88 -7.59 -10.88
C GLY A 302 -13.20 -7.30 -12.35
N HIS A 303 -13.95 -8.18 -13.01
CA HIS A 303 -14.37 -7.97 -14.40
C HIS A 303 -15.35 -6.81 -14.58
N ALA A 304 -16.32 -6.70 -13.71
CA ALA A 304 -17.28 -5.59 -13.74
C ALA A 304 -16.58 -4.24 -13.60
N TRP A 305 -15.59 -4.16 -12.72
CA TRP A 305 -14.81 -2.95 -12.48
C TRP A 305 -13.89 -2.59 -13.64
N ARG A 306 -13.21 -3.55 -14.24
CA ARG A 306 -12.35 -3.32 -15.41
C ARG A 306 -13.16 -2.75 -16.57
N LYS A 307 -14.35 -3.28 -16.82
CA LYS A 307 -15.26 -2.76 -17.86
C LYS A 307 -15.68 -1.31 -17.59
N ARG A 308 -16.00 -0.96 -16.34
CA ARG A 308 -16.36 0.41 -15.95
C ARG A 308 -15.19 1.37 -16.06
N SER A 309 -14.00 0.99 -15.57
CA SER A 309 -12.78 1.79 -15.69
C SER A 309 -12.43 2.07 -17.15
N THR A 310 -12.53 1.08 -18.02
CA THR A 310 -12.31 1.25 -19.47
C THR A 310 -13.30 2.22 -20.06
N ARG A 311 -14.59 2.13 -19.72
CA ARG A 311 -15.62 3.07 -20.18
C ARG A 311 -15.37 4.50 -19.69
N MET A 312 -14.99 4.68 -18.44
CA MET A 312 -14.66 6.00 -17.90
C MET A 312 -13.44 6.61 -18.57
N ASN A 313 -12.39 5.82 -18.83
CA ASN A 313 -11.20 6.28 -19.52
C ASN A 313 -11.48 6.66 -20.97
N ILE A 314 -12.35 5.92 -21.66
CA ILE A 314 -12.82 6.25 -23.02
C ILE A 314 -13.60 7.55 -23.02
N LEU A 315 -14.51 7.75 -22.05
CA LEU A 315 -15.29 8.99 -21.93
C LEU A 315 -14.40 10.20 -21.58
N SER A 316 -13.37 10.03 -20.73
CA SER A 316 -12.45 11.11 -20.41
C SER A 316 -11.48 11.46 -21.54
N SER A 317 -11.17 10.50 -22.41
CA SER A 317 -10.32 10.73 -23.60
C SER A 317 -11.08 11.36 -24.76
N GLN A 318 -12.42 11.36 -24.75
CA GLN A 318 -13.28 11.96 -25.77
C GLN A 318 -13.78 13.37 -25.41
N SER A 319 -13.44 13.88 -24.25
CA SER A 319 -13.74 15.28 -23.90
C SER A 319 -12.70 16.20 -24.51
N PRO A 320 -13.11 17.22 -25.30
CA PRO A 320 -12.17 18.17 -25.92
C PRO A 320 -11.46 19.05 -24.89
#